data_95d0f7405be2bdc681a51efb9ab7addd
#
_entry.id   95d0f7405be2bdc681a51efb9ab7addd
#
_cell.length_a   1.000
_cell.length_b   1.000
_cell.length_c   1.000
_cell.angle_alpha   90.00
_cell.angle_beta   90.00
_cell.angle_gamma   90.00
#
_symmetry.space_group_name_H-M   'P 1'
#
loop_
_entity.id
_entity.type
_entity.pdbx_description
1 polymer ?
#
loop_
_entity_poly.entity_id
_entity_poly.type
_entity_poly.pdbx_seq_one_letter_code
_entity_poly.pdbx_strand_id
1 'polypeptide(L)'
;MYEYKCKIRKVVDGDTVDIDIDLGFGVWLNDERVRIIGIDTPESRTSDKIEKIFGLAAKERVQHLLGEGATLLSKVKGDGNEEMRGKFGRILGDFRTPHGDILTSKLMEEGHAVAYSGGNKEKIQAKHLENRQRLVNEGKVNVEGMEITKPALVQKPIVEEESVVEEALKYKNGNIPVKKKKKTTKMK
;
A
#
# COMPACT_ATOMS: atom_id res chain seq x y z
N MET A 1 -7.22 -11.07 -11.23
CA MET A 1 -6.90 -11.06 -9.80
C MET A 1 -6.64 -12.49 -9.39
N TYR A 2 -5.50 -12.77 -8.76
CA TYR A 2 -5.21 -14.09 -8.19
C TYR A 2 -5.37 -14.04 -6.67
N GLU A 3 -5.66 -15.19 -6.07
CA GLU A 3 -5.82 -15.36 -4.63
C GLU A 3 -4.78 -16.34 -4.11
N TYR A 4 -4.00 -15.91 -3.13
CA TYR A 4 -2.94 -16.71 -2.53
C TYR A 4 -3.09 -16.75 -1.02
N LYS A 5 -3.00 -17.93 -0.41
CA LYS A 5 -2.79 -18.02 1.02
C LYS A 5 -1.44 -17.40 1.36
N CYS A 6 -1.38 -16.67 2.47
CA CYS A 6 -0.12 -16.07 2.91
C CYS A 6 0.01 -16.08 4.42
N LYS A 7 1.26 -16.09 4.90
CA LYS A 7 1.63 -15.85 6.29
C LYS A 7 2.05 -14.41 6.45
N ILE A 8 1.57 -13.76 7.48
CA ILE A 8 1.94 -12.38 7.78
C ILE A 8 3.28 -12.38 8.53
N ARG A 9 4.31 -11.80 7.93
CA ARG A 9 5.64 -11.67 8.54
C ARG A 9 5.71 -10.43 9.40
N LYS A 10 5.27 -9.31 8.83
CA LYS A 10 5.35 -8.01 9.49
C LYS A 10 4.41 -7.01 8.85
N VAL A 11 3.63 -6.31 9.64
CA VAL A 11 2.96 -5.09 9.21
C VAL A 11 3.96 -3.94 9.32
N VAL A 12 4.33 -3.37 8.18
CA VAL A 12 5.33 -2.29 8.10
C VAL A 12 4.68 -0.95 8.40
N ASP A 13 3.52 -0.70 7.77
CA ASP A 13 2.68 0.49 7.94
C ASP A 13 1.21 0.14 7.72
N GLY A 14 0.28 1.05 7.91
CA GLY A 14 -1.15 0.83 7.71
C GLY A 14 -1.53 0.39 6.28
N ASP A 15 -0.64 0.58 5.33
CA ASP A 15 -0.85 0.23 3.92
C ASP A 15 0.25 -0.66 3.31
N THR A 16 1.15 -1.19 4.15
CA THR A 16 2.30 -1.98 3.68
C THR A 16 2.55 -3.16 4.61
N VAL A 17 2.58 -4.37 4.05
CA VAL A 17 2.73 -5.63 4.79
C VAL A 17 3.79 -6.51 4.11
N ASP A 18 4.69 -7.11 4.90
CA ASP A 18 5.63 -8.14 4.46
C ASP A 18 5.02 -9.53 4.75
N ILE A 19 5.02 -10.40 3.75
CA ILE A 19 4.35 -11.71 3.79
C ILE A 19 5.19 -12.82 3.15
N ASP A 20 4.86 -14.07 3.49
CA ASP A 20 5.25 -15.24 2.70
C ASP A 20 4.01 -15.75 1.96
N ILE A 21 4.14 -15.98 0.66
CA ILE A 21 3.04 -16.40 -0.23
C ILE A 21 3.14 -17.90 -0.50
N ASP A 22 2.05 -18.62 -0.28
CA ASP A 22 1.93 -20.04 -0.63
C ASP A 22 1.53 -20.19 -2.11
N LEU A 23 2.44 -20.73 -2.91
CA LEU A 23 2.20 -21.02 -4.32
C LEU A 23 1.67 -22.46 -4.55
N GLY A 24 1.41 -23.19 -3.47
CA GLY A 24 1.03 -24.59 -3.55
C GLY A 24 2.23 -25.53 -3.71
N PHE A 25 1.97 -26.84 -3.66
CA PHE A 25 2.99 -27.90 -3.78
C PHE A 25 4.18 -27.77 -2.82
N GLY A 26 4.02 -27.07 -1.69
CA GLY A 26 5.09 -26.78 -0.74
C GLY A 26 6.06 -25.67 -1.18
N VAL A 27 5.75 -24.94 -2.24
CA VAL A 27 6.54 -23.81 -2.75
C VAL A 27 6.07 -22.51 -2.11
N TRP A 28 7.01 -21.78 -1.51
CA TRP A 28 6.74 -20.49 -0.88
C TRP A 28 7.59 -19.39 -1.51
N LEU A 29 6.98 -18.24 -1.73
CA LEU A 29 7.67 -17.00 -2.09
C LEU A 29 7.79 -16.17 -0.81
N ASN A 30 9.02 -16.08 -0.29
CA ASN A 30 9.28 -15.50 1.02
C ASN A 30 9.65 -14.01 0.94
N ASP A 31 9.35 -13.28 2.04
CA ASP A 31 9.72 -11.87 2.24
C ASP A 31 9.19 -10.90 1.15
N GLU A 32 8.03 -11.19 0.59
CA GLU A 32 7.40 -10.30 -0.38
C GLU A 32 6.72 -9.13 0.30
N ARG A 33 7.02 -7.93 -0.19
CA ARG A 33 6.37 -6.70 0.29
C ARG A 33 5.15 -6.37 -0.55
N VAL A 34 4.01 -6.26 0.11
CA VAL A 34 2.73 -5.87 -0.49
C VAL A 34 2.39 -4.44 -0.12
N ARG A 35 2.08 -3.61 -1.14
CA ARG A 35 1.41 -2.32 -0.98
C ARG A 35 -0.08 -2.52 -1.15
N ILE A 36 -0.84 -2.22 -0.12
CA ILE A 36 -2.30 -2.28 -0.15
C ILE A 36 -2.79 -1.12 -1.02
N ILE A 37 -3.56 -1.44 -2.06
CA ILE A 37 -4.04 -0.48 -3.05
C ILE A 37 -5.43 0.05 -2.69
N GLY A 38 -5.78 1.22 -3.27
CA GLY A 38 -7.11 1.81 -3.09
C GLY A 38 -7.29 2.60 -1.80
N ILE A 39 -6.29 2.59 -0.92
CA ILE A 39 -6.32 3.35 0.34
C ILE A 39 -5.06 4.18 0.57
N ASP A 40 -5.23 5.21 1.38
CA ASP A 40 -4.16 5.98 2.03
C ASP A 40 -4.37 5.91 3.54
N THR A 41 -3.28 5.73 4.28
CA THR A 41 -3.27 5.69 5.75
C THR A 41 -2.32 6.74 6.30
N PRO A 42 -2.53 7.23 7.54
CA PRO A 42 -1.54 8.08 8.20
C PRO A 42 -0.20 7.35 8.34
N GLU A 43 0.91 8.10 8.24
CA GLU A 43 2.26 7.53 8.35
C GLU A 43 2.61 7.19 9.79
N SER A 44 3.05 5.94 10.04
CA SER A 44 3.52 5.53 11.38
C SER A 44 4.96 5.98 11.67
N ARG A 45 5.72 6.31 10.62
CA ARG A 45 7.14 6.72 10.72
C ARG A 45 7.33 8.17 10.24
N THR A 46 6.73 9.10 10.95
CA THR A 46 6.80 10.53 10.69
C THR A 46 7.31 11.28 11.91
N SER A 47 7.82 12.49 11.73
CA SER A 47 8.16 13.43 12.80
C SER A 47 6.93 14.12 13.40
N ASP A 48 5.81 14.15 12.68
CA ASP A 48 4.54 14.64 13.18
C ASP A 48 3.98 13.67 14.21
N LYS A 49 3.97 14.10 15.48
CA LYS A 49 3.55 13.27 16.62
C LYS A 49 2.08 12.84 16.51
N ILE A 50 1.22 13.73 16.00
CA ILE A 50 -0.21 13.45 15.87
C ILE A 50 -0.43 12.44 14.75
N GLU A 51 0.12 12.69 13.57
CA GLU A 51 0.01 11.73 12.46
C GLU A 51 0.55 10.36 12.85
N LYS A 52 1.68 10.32 13.56
CA LYS A 52 2.29 9.09 14.04
C LYS A 52 1.36 8.25 14.92
N ILE A 53 0.61 8.88 15.82
CA ILE A 53 -0.36 8.19 16.70
C ILE A 53 -1.41 7.48 15.83
N PHE A 54 -2.00 8.17 14.86
CA PHE A 54 -2.99 7.58 13.97
C PHE A 54 -2.40 6.55 13.02
N GLY A 55 -1.17 6.76 12.54
CA GLY A 55 -0.44 5.78 11.74
C GLY A 55 -0.15 4.49 12.51
N LEU A 56 0.26 4.60 13.77
CA LEU A 56 0.45 3.44 14.65
C LEU A 56 -0.87 2.72 14.93
N ALA A 57 -1.96 3.44 15.17
CA ALA A 57 -3.28 2.85 15.36
C ALA A 57 -3.77 2.11 14.10
N ALA A 58 -3.57 2.68 12.91
CA ALA A 58 -3.88 2.01 11.65
C ALA A 58 -3.05 0.74 11.46
N LYS A 59 -1.75 0.80 11.71
CA LYS A 59 -0.85 -0.35 11.66
C LYS A 59 -1.26 -1.46 12.62
N GLU A 60 -1.57 -1.13 13.87
CA GLU A 60 -2.03 -2.08 14.88
C GLU A 60 -3.35 -2.73 14.46
N ARG A 61 -4.26 -1.94 13.89
CA ARG A 61 -5.53 -2.47 13.38
C ARG A 61 -5.34 -3.45 12.22
N VAL A 62 -4.46 -3.15 11.28
CA VAL A 62 -4.07 -4.08 10.21
C VAL A 62 -3.53 -5.39 10.77
N GLN A 63 -2.63 -5.29 11.75
CA GLN A 63 -2.05 -6.47 12.41
C GLN A 63 -3.12 -7.33 13.08
N HIS A 64 -4.08 -6.72 13.76
CA HIS A 64 -5.19 -7.42 14.39
C HIS A 64 -6.12 -8.08 13.36
N LEU A 65 -6.45 -7.40 12.26
CA LEU A 65 -7.36 -7.91 11.23
C LEU A 65 -6.76 -9.07 10.42
N LEU A 66 -5.46 -9.04 10.16
CA LEU A 66 -4.77 -10.08 9.39
C LEU A 66 -4.34 -11.28 10.24
N GLY A 67 -4.06 -11.08 11.54
CA GLY A 67 -3.53 -12.10 12.41
C GLY A 67 -2.22 -12.70 11.89
N GLU A 68 -2.07 -14.03 11.96
CA GLU A 68 -0.88 -14.73 11.47
C GLU A 68 -0.95 -15.09 9.99
N GLY A 69 -2.13 -15.02 9.36
CA GLY A 69 -2.31 -15.40 7.97
C GLY A 69 -3.62 -14.90 7.39
N ALA A 70 -3.60 -14.63 6.09
CA ALA A 70 -4.73 -14.10 5.33
C ALA A 70 -4.70 -14.64 3.89
N THR A 71 -5.62 -14.19 3.05
CA THR A 71 -5.56 -14.41 1.60
C THR A 71 -5.16 -13.11 0.91
N LEU A 72 -4.03 -13.12 0.22
CA LEU A 72 -3.62 -12.03 -0.67
C LEU A 72 -4.52 -12.04 -1.91
N LEU A 73 -5.07 -10.89 -2.25
CA LEU A 73 -5.83 -10.61 -3.47
C LEU A 73 -4.93 -9.76 -4.39
N SER A 74 -4.13 -10.39 -5.24
CA SER A 74 -3.16 -9.67 -6.06
C SER A 74 -3.85 -8.94 -7.22
N LYS A 75 -3.43 -7.70 -7.49
CA LYS A 75 -3.84 -6.98 -8.68
C LYS A 75 -3.03 -7.47 -9.87
N VAL A 76 -3.71 -7.81 -10.98
CA VAL A 76 -3.07 -8.23 -12.21
C VAL A 76 -3.02 -7.10 -13.24
N LYS A 77 -2.09 -7.17 -14.17
CA LYS A 77 -2.04 -6.27 -15.33
C LYS A 77 -3.28 -6.43 -16.21
N GLY A 78 -3.51 -5.46 -17.09
CA GLY A 78 -4.70 -5.43 -17.93
C GLY A 78 -4.88 -6.64 -18.88
N ASP A 79 -3.80 -7.35 -19.19
CA ASP A 79 -3.81 -8.61 -19.95
C ASP A 79 -4.13 -9.85 -19.10
N GLY A 80 -4.16 -9.69 -17.76
CA GLY A 80 -4.49 -10.76 -16.81
C GLY A 80 -3.39 -11.79 -16.57
N ASN A 81 -2.21 -11.65 -17.17
CA ASN A 81 -1.17 -12.69 -17.19
C ASN A 81 -0.11 -12.52 -16.10
N GLU A 82 0.05 -11.32 -15.54
CA GLU A 82 1.05 -11.03 -14.52
C GLU A 82 0.47 -10.18 -13.39
N GLU A 83 0.92 -10.42 -12.17
CA GLU A 83 0.66 -9.52 -11.03
C GLU A 83 1.29 -8.15 -11.25
N MET A 84 0.57 -7.12 -10.86
CA MET A 84 1.12 -5.77 -10.86
C MET A 84 2.11 -5.60 -9.73
N ARG A 85 3.31 -5.13 -10.10
CA ARG A 85 4.30 -4.65 -9.14
C ARG A 85 4.41 -3.13 -9.23
N GLY A 86 4.38 -2.50 -8.07
CA GLY A 86 4.56 -1.07 -7.91
C GLY A 86 6.04 -0.68 -7.86
N LYS A 87 6.30 0.55 -7.45
CA LYS A 87 7.68 1.02 -7.22
C LYS A 87 8.41 0.12 -6.24
N PHE A 88 9.70 -0.05 -6.47
CA PHE A 88 10.59 -0.92 -5.69
C PHE A 88 10.19 -2.40 -5.70
N GLY A 89 9.47 -2.86 -6.71
CA GLY A 89 9.10 -4.27 -6.88
C GLY A 89 7.99 -4.78 -5.95
N ARG A 90 7.33 -3.90 -5.19
CA ARG A 90 6.24 -4.28 -4.28
C ARG A 90 5.06 -4.88 -5.05
N ILE A 91 4.51 -5.98 -4.54
CA ILE A 91 3.25 -6.53 -5.04
C ILE A 91 2.13 -5.53 -4.73
N LEU A 92 1.22 -5.33 -5.67
CA LEU A 92 0.03 -4.51 -5.49
C LEU A 92 -1.18 -5.41 -5.26
N GLY A 93 -1.89 -5.22 -4.17
CA GLY A 93 -3.03 -6.08 -3.83
C GLY A 93 -3.83 -5.57 -2.64
N ASP A 94 -4.78 -6.39 -2.22
CA ASP A 94 -5.57 -6.25 -1.00
C ASP A 94 -5.53 -7.58 -0.23
N PHE A 95 -6.17 -7.65 0.90
CA PHE A 95 -6.25 -8.88 1.67
C PHE A 95 -7.70 -9.22 2.02
N ARG A 96 -8.00 -10.53 1.96
CA ARG A 96 -9.16 -11.08 2.65
C ARG A 96 -8.70 -11.60 4.01
N THR A 97 -9.30 -11.08 5.07
CA THR A 97 -8.99 -11.47 6.44
C THR A 97 -9.39 -12.93 6.72
N PRO A 98 -8.92 -13.54 7.82
CA PRO A 98 -9.40 -14.87 8.23
C PRO A 98 -10.92 -14.96 8.45
N HIS A 99 -11.56 -13.83 8.74
CA HIS A 99 -13.01 -13.73 8.93
C HIS A 99 -13.80 -13.52 7.63
N GLY A 100 -13.11 -13.39 6.48
CA GLY A 100 -13.72 -13.20 5.16
C GLY A 100 -13.91 -11.75 4.73
N ASP A 101 -13.62 -10.78 5.60
CA ASP A 101 -13.72 -9.35 5.27
C ASP A 101 -12.60 -8.91 4.32
N ILE A 102 -12.87 -7.89 3.52
CA ILE A 102 -11.84 -7.20 2.72
C ILE A 102 -11.17 -6.14 3.61
N LEU A 103 -9.84 -6.22 3.72
CA LEU A 103 -9.06 -5.37 4.63
C LEU A 103 -9.27 -3.88 4.37
N THR A 104 -9.17 -3.44 3.11
CA THR A 104 -9.37 -2.03 2.76
C THR A 104 -10.75 -1.53 3.13
N SER A 105 -11.79 -2.34 2.95
CA SER A 105 -13.17 -1.99 3.32
C SER A 105 -13.30 -1.79 4.82
N LYS A 106 -12.72 -2.70 5.62
CA LYS A 106 -12.73 -2.60 7.09
C LYS A 106 -11.99 -1.38 7.59
N LEU A 107 -10.79 -1.11 7.06
CA LEU A 107 -10.01 0.05 7.48
C LEU A 107 -10.71 1.39 7.16
N MET A 108 -11.39 1.49 6.01
CA MET A 108 -12.17 2.67 5.66
C MET A 108 -13.43 2.81 6.51
N GLU A 109 -14.16 1.71 6.73
CA GLU A 109 -15.34 1.68 7.60
C GLU A 109 -15.02 2.16 9.01
N GLU A 110 -13.90 1.71 9.56
CA GLU A 110 -13.45 2.03 10.91
C GLU A 110 -12.74 3.38 11.04
N GLY A 111 -12.38 4.02 9.92
CA GLY A 111 -11.73 5.34 9.87
C GLY A 111 -10.20 5.31 9.99
N HIS A 112 -9.58 4.13 9.87
CA HIS A 112 -8.12 3.99 9.86
C HIS A 112 -7.48 4.29 8.50
N ALA A 113 -8.28 4.30 7.44
CA ALA A 113 -7.85 4.63 6.08
C ALA A 113 -8.86 5.53 5.36
N VAL A 114 -8.41 6.18 4.30
CA VAL A 114 -9.27 6.89 3.34
C VAL A 114 -9.12 6.28 1.96
N ALA A 115 -10.17 6.33 1.14
CA ALA A 115 -10.08 5.86 -0.25
C ALA A 115 -9.09 6.73 -1.04
N TYR A 116 -8.20 6.09 -1.79
CA TYR A 116 -7.18 6.73 -2.61
C TYR A 116 -7.07 6.06 -3.97
N SER A 117 -7.34 6.85 -5.01
CA SER A 117 -7.21 6.42 -6.41
C SER A 117 -6.34 7.36 -7.25
N GLY A 118 -5.36 8.05 -6.60
CA GLY A 118 -4.55 9.04 -7.29
C GLY A 118 -5.23 10.42 -7.38
N GLY A 119 -5.80 10.92 -6.28
CA GLY A 119 -6.59 12.14 -6.28
C GLY A 119 -5.93 13.35 -5.61
N ASN A 120 -6.72 14.43 -5.50
CA ASN A 120 -6.33 15.70 -4.87
C ASN A 120 -5.96 15.48 -3.39
N LYS A 121 -4.72 15.83 -3.02
CA LYS A 121 -4.18 15.71 -1.67
C LYS A 121 -5.00 16.44 -0.61
N GLU A 122 -5.57 17.61 -0.92
CA GLU A 122 -6.35 18.39 0.04
C GLU A 122 -7.62 17.65 0.46
N LYS A 123 -8.31 17.00 -0.50
CA LYS A 123 -9.49 16.18 -0.18
C LYS A 123 -9.14 14.96 0.67
N ILE A 124 -8.01 14.33 0.41
CA ILE A 124 -7.51 13.19 1.20
C ILE A 124 -7.20 13.66 2.62
N GLN A 125 -6.49 14.79 2.75
CA GLN A 125 -6.17 15.39 4.05
C GLN A 125 -7.42 15.74 4.86
N ALA A 126 -8.43 16.36 4.23
CA ALA A 126 -9.68 16.68 4.89
C ALA A 126 -10.36 15.42 5.47
N LYS A 127 -10.41 14.33 4.70
CA LYS A 127 -10.96 13.05 5.16
C LYS A 127 -10.14 12.43 6.30
N HIS A 128 -8.81 12.55 6.26
CA HIS A 128 -7.99 12.11 7.39
C HIS A 128 -8.30 12.89 8.65
N LEU A 129 -8.52 14.20 8.57
CA LEU A 129 -8.91 15.01 9.74
C LEU A 129 -10.28 14.61 10.31
N GLU A 130 -11.28 14.36 9.45
CA GLU A 130 -12.57 13.83 9.86
C GLU A 130 -12.44 12.46 10.56
N ASN A 131 -11.64 11.57 10.00
CA ASN A 131 -11.38 10.26 10.60
C ASN A 131 -10.65 10.37 11.96
N ARG A 132 -9.68 11.29 12.09
CA ARG A 132 -8.99 11.53 13.37
C ARG A 132 -10.00 11.93 14.44
N GLN A 133 -10.88 12.90 14.13
CA GLN A 133 -11.91 13.34 15.06
C GLN A 133 -12.84 12.19 15.47
N ARG A 134 -13.24 11.36 14.49
CA ARG A 134 -14.10 10.20 14.73
C ARG A 134 -13.43 9.17 15.65
N LEU A 135 -12.17 8.80 15.37
CA LEU A 135 -11.42 7.81 16.16
C LEU A 135 -11.20 8.25 17.62
N VAL A 136 -10.97 9.54 17.84
CA VAL A 136 -10.86 10.11 19.20
C VAL A 136 -12.23 10.12 19.90
N ASN A 137 -13.28 10.56 19.23
CA ASN A 137 -14.64 10.59 19.80
C ASN A 137 -15.17 9.19 20.15
N GLU A 138 -14.78 8.18 19.37
CA GLU A 138 -15.11 6.77 19.62
C GLU A 138 -14.20 6.12 20.67
N GLY A 139 -13.21 6.85 21.23
CA GLY A 139 -12.27 6.34 22.21
C GLY A 139 -11.28 5.29 21.67
N LYS A 140 -11.17 5.16 20.35
CA LYS A 140 -10.27 4.21 19.70
C LYS A 140 -8.82 4.67 19.67
N VAL A 141 -8.61 5.99 19.70
CA VAL A 141 -7.27 6.61 19.70
C VAL A 141 -7.24 7.70 20.76
N ASN A 142 -6.26 7.65 21.66
CA ASN A 142 -6.02 8.67 22.67
C ASN A 142 -4.89 9.61 22.20
N VAL A 143 -5.15 10.91 22.25
CA VAL A 143 -4.18 11.97 21.85
C VAL A 143 -3.72 12.85 23.01
N GLU A 144 -4.09 12.52 24.26
CA GLU A 144 -3.62 13.16 25.51
C GLU A 144 -3.53 14.71 25.45
N GLY A 145 -4.61 15.36 25.04
CA GLY A 145 -4.69 16.84 24.99
C GLY A 145 -3.97 17.51 23.82
N MET A 146 -3.49 16.74 22.84
CA MET A 146 -2.92 17.31 21.63
C MET A 146 -4.03 17.83 20.68
N GLU A 147 -3.70 18.91 19.94
CA GLU A 147 -4.62 19.49 18.96
C GLU A 147 -4.63 18.67 17.67
N ILE A 148 -5.71 17.96 17.39
CA ILE A 148 -5.83 17.01 16.26
C ILE A 148 -6.25 17.63 14.93
N THR A 149 -6.58 18.94 14.92
CA THR A 149 -7.16 19.63 13.76
C THR A 149 -6.12 20.19 12.77
N LYS A 150 -4.83 20.20 13.13
CA LYS A 150 -3.79 20.66 12.22
C LYS A 150 -3.47 19.61 11.16
N PRO A 151 -3.45 19.99 9.86
CA PRO A 151 -3.02 19.08 8.82
C PRO A 151 -1.55 18.70 9.04
N ALA A 152 -1.22 17.43 8.79
CA ALA A 152 0.17 16.99 8.83
C ALA A 152 1.00 17.77 7.81
N LEU A 153 2.09 18.41 8.26
CA LEU A 153 3.02 19.16 7.40
C LEU A 153 3.96 18.25 6.60
N VAL A 154 3.62 16.99 6.44
CA VAL A 154 4.49 16.03 5.79
C VAL A 154 4.29 16.08 4.28
N GLN A 155 5.29 16.56 3.60
CA GLN A 155 5.48 16.34 2.18
C GLN A 155 5.86 14.86 1.97
N LYS A 156 4.86 13.96 1.79
CA LYS A 156 5.16 12.69 1.15
C LYS A 156 5.73 13.01 -0.24
N PRO A 157 6.89 12.51 -0.64
CA PRO A 157 7.35 12.73 -1.99
C PRO A 157 6.26 12.23 -2.93
N ILE A 158 5.77 13.12 -3.79
CA ILE A 158 4.79 12.79 -4.82
C ILE A 158 5.51 11.84 -5.76
N VAL A 159 5.13 10.61 -5.68
CA VAL A 159 5.51 9.66 -6.68
C VAL A 159 4.35 9.63 -7.66
N GLU A 160 4.45 10.46 -8.68
CA GLU A 160 3.48 10.55 -9.75
C GLU A 160 3.23 9.16 -10.35
N GLU A 161 2.03 8.62 -10.13
CA GLU A 161 1.59 7.38 -10.78
C GLU A 161 1.41 7.56 -12.29
N GLU A 162 1.39 8.81 -12.79
CA GLU A 162 1.28 9.13 -14.21
C GLU A 162 2.42 8.55 -15.06
N SER A 163 3.64 8.40 -14.51
CA SER A 163 4.76 7.83 -15.27
C SER A 163 4.58 6.35 -15.61
N VAL A 164 3.81 5.60 -14.84
CA VAL A 164 3.59 4.16 -15.08
C VAL A 164 2.57 3.94 -16.19
N VAL A 165 1.58 4.83 -16.30
CA VAL A 165 0.57 4.75 -17.37
C VAL A 165 1.19 5.19 -18.72
N GLU A 166 2.06 6.21 -18.69
CA GLU A 166 2.73 6.70 -19.90
C GLU A 166 3.78 5.72 -20.42
N GLU A 167 4.51 5.04 -19.53
CA GLU A 167 5.45 4.00 -19.91
C GLU A 167 4.74 2.76 -20.48
N ALA A 168 3.59 2.37 -19.91
CA ALA A 168 2.77 1.28 -20.43
C ALA A 168 2.15 1.60 -21.80
N LEU A 169 1.84 2.87 -22.09
CA LEU A 169 1.35 3.33 -23.40
C LEU A 169 2.44 3.33 -24.46
N LYS A 170 3.70 3.60 -24.11
CA LYS A 170 4.85 3.50 -25.05
C LYS A 170 5.09 2.07 -25.56
N TYR A 171 4.81 1.07 -24.73
CA TYR A 171 4.91 -0.36 -25.13
C TYR A 171 3.76 -0.81 -26.05
N LYS A 172 2.61 -0.13 -26.05
CA LYS A 172 1.47 -0.46 -26.94
C LYS A 172 1.73 -0.12 -28.41
N ASN A 173 2.67 0.76 -28.71
CA ASN A 173 2.93 1.25 -30.08
C ASN A 173 4.08 0.54 -30.79
N GLY A 174 4.49 -0.65 -30.37
CA GLY A 174 5.36 -1.54 -31.16
C GLY A 174 6.83 -1.09 -31.32
N ASN A 175 7.30 -0.06 -30.64
CA ASN A 175 8.68 0.40 -30.70
C ASN A 175 9.54 -0.27 -29.61
N ILE A 176 10.11 -1.44 -29.95
CA ILE A 176 11.12 -2.10 -29.12
C ILE A 176 12.47 -1.39 -29.36
N PRO A 177 13.09 -0.75 -28.37
CA PRO A 177 14.42 -0.18 -28.56
C PRO A 177 15.46 -1.31 -28.67
N VAL A 178 15.99 -1.50 -29.87
CA VAL A 178 17.11 -2.42 -30.12
C VAL A 178 18.36 -1.85 -29.44
N LYS A 179 18.85 -2.51 -28.40
CA LYS A 179 20.14 -2.18 -27.76
C LYS A 179 21.28 -2.36 -28.77
N LYS A 180 21.81 -1.26 -29.30
CA LYS A 180 23.06 -1.28 -30.10
C LYS A 180 24.22 -1.75 -29.20
N LYS A 181 24.81 -2.92 -29.52
CA LYS A 181 26.07 -3.39 -28.91
C LYS A 181 27.16 -2.39 -29.23
N LYS A 182 27.76 -1.77 -28.22
CA LYS A 182 29.01 -0.99 -28.39
C LYS A 182 30.14 -1.95 -28.80
N LYS A 183 30.69 -1.74 -29.99
CA LYS A 183 31.96 -2.38 -30.42
C LYS A 183 33.09 -1.79 -29.59
N THR A 184 33.75 -2.61 -28.78
CA THR A 184 35.01 -2.29 -28.15
C THR A 184 36.13 -2.43 -29.20
N THR A 185 36.64 -1.32 -29.68
CA THR A 185 37.85 -1.29 -30.49
C THR A 185 39.05 -1.44 -29.54
N LYS A 186 39.75 -2.59 -29.64
CA LYS A 186 41.09 -2.73 -29.05
C LYS A 186 42.08 -1.95 -29.92
N MET A 187 42.71 -0.93 -29.35
CA MET A 187 43.93 -0.37 -29.90
C MET A 187 45.15 -1.23 -29.46
N LYS A 188 46.01 -1.50 -30.45
CA LYS A 188 47.31 -2.09 -30.26
C LYS A 188 48.28 -1.12 -29.55
#